data_290c62c00e4babedeffba203630e8b63
#
_entry.id   290c62c00e4babedeffba203630e8b63
#
_cell.length_a   1.000
_cell.length_b   1.000
_cell.length_c   1.000
_cell.angle_alpha   90.00
_cell.angle_beta   90.00
_cell.angle_gamma   90.00
#
_symmetry.space_group_name_H-M   'P 1'
#
loop_
_entity.id
_entity.type
_entity.pdbx_description
1 polymer ?
#
loop_
_entity_poly.entity_id
_entity_poly.type
_entity_poly.pdbx_seq_one_letter_code
_entity_poly.pdbx_strand_id
1 'polypeptide(L)'
;MTKFFKNLYRLILIGTPLFVISNYIRNFLPNYKTKKKSKKIENDIYENFKSINYNEKWFCNNLNYLTVNFKTVKNVKKILEIGSYEGRSAIFFLKNFSNSNISCVDTWSGSDEHNSVNFQLIEKNFDFNTSFYQSNNLLTKYKMTSNDFFKKNDKYFDLIYVDGDHSSDQVKIDLINSWNVLKNGGFLVLDDYMWWYYKDYKKNPSTPINNFIKENILNISKLTVWHQVIIQKT
;
A
#
# COMPACT_ATOMS: atom_id res chain seq x y z
N MET A 1 -19.98 13.78 0.45
CA MET A 1 -20.15 14.17 1.88
C MET A 1 -20.57 13.01 2.76
N THR A 2 -21.55 12.20 2.39
CA THR A 2 -22.04 11.03 3.16
C THR A 2 -20.94 9.97 3.46
N LYS A 3 -20.08 9.63 2.50
CA LYS A 3 -18.98 8.64 2.71
C LYS A 3 -17.95 9.13 3.74
N PHE A 4 -17.63 10.44 3.75
CA PHE A 4 -16.73 11.04 4.73
C PHE A 4 -17.25 10.89 6.16
N PHE A 5 -18.49 11.29 6.41
CA PHE A 5 -19.10 11.19 7.75
C PHE A 5 -19.24 9.73 8.19
N LYS A 6 -19.56 8.82 7.29
CA LYS A 6 -19.61 7.38 7.59
C LYS A 6 -18.25 6.84 8.01
N ASN A 7 -17.18 7.22 7.33
CA ASN A 7 -15.83 6.83 7.70
C ASN A 7 -15.42 7.44 9.06
N LEU A 8 -15.70 8.72 9.27
CA LEU A 8 -15.40 9.39 10.53
C LEU A 8 -16.11 8.72 11.71
N TYR A 9 -17.40 8.41 11.57
CA TYR A 9 -18.15 7.68 12.57
C TYR A 9 -17.52 6.31 12.91
N ARG A 10 -17.11 5.55 11.89
CA ARG A 10 -16.46 4.25 12.08
C ARG A 10 -15.12 4.37 12.80
N LEU A 11 -14.31 5.37 12.45
CA LEU A 11 -13.04 5.64 13.14
C LEU A 11 -13.26 5.96 14.63
N ILE A 12 -14.29 6.72 14.96
CA ILE A 12 -14.66 7.00 16.35
C ILE A 12 -15.08 5.72 17.07
N LEU A 13 -15.91 4.88 16.45
CA LEU A 13 -16.38 3.62 17.05
C LEU A 13 -15.27 2.63 17.40
N ILE A 14 -14.20 2.58 16.60
CA ILE A 14 -13.05 1.70 16.88
C ILE A 14 -12.01 2.33 17.82
N GLY A 15 -12.31 3.50 18.40
CA GLY A 15 -11.41 4.18 19.33
C GLY A 15 -10.15 4.77 18.70
N THR A 16 -10.26 5.25 17.44
CA THR A 16 -9.13 5.88 16.76
C THR A 16 -8.60 7.09 17.54
N PRO A 17 -7.27 7.22 17.74
CA PRO A 17 -6.69 8.37 18.41
C PRO A 17 -7.08 9.70 17.75
N LEU A 18 -7.37 10.73 18.54
CA LEU A 18 -7.82 12.03 18.02
C LEU A 18 -6.84 12.67 17.02
N PHE A 19 -5.53 12.50 17.23
CA PHE A 19 -4.53 13.04 16.32
C PHE A 19 -4.55 12.33 14.94
N VAL A 20 -4.90 11.04 14.88
CA VAL A 20 -5.11 10.29 13.63
C VAL A 20 -6.37 10.79 12.92
N ILE A 21 -7.47 10.98 13.65
CA ILE A 21 -8.72 11.55 13.13
C ILE A 21 -8.46 12.96 12.58
N SER A 22 -7.77 13.81 13.32
CA SER A 22 -7.40 15.17 12.89
C SER A 22 -6.58 15.14 11.60
N ASN A 23 -5.63 14.22 11.50
CA ASN A 23 -4.81 14.03 10.30
C ASN A 23 -5.67 13.61 9.10
N TYR A 24 -6.60 12.66 9.28
CA TYR A 24 -7.56 12.25 8.24
C TYR A 24 -8.43 13.42 7.75
N ILE A 25 -9.01 14.20 8.68
CA ILE A 25 -9.84 15.36 8.35
C ILE A 25 -9.04 16.40 7.54
N ARG A 26 -7.81 16.70 7.95
CA ARG A 26 -6.92 17.65 7.27
C ARG A 26 -6.64 17.23 5.82
N ASN A 27 -6.46 15.94 5.59
CA ASN A 27 -6.17 15.41 4.26
C ASN A 27 -7.41 15.22 3.38
N PHE A 28 -8.63 15.31 3.95
CA PHE A 28 -9.86 15.05 3.21
C PHE A 28 -10.05 16.02 2.02
N LEU A 29 -10.12 17.31 2.27
CA LEU A 29 -10.41 18.31 1.21
C LEU A 29 -9.35 18.35 0.10
N PRO A 30 -8.03 18.39 0.41
CA PRO A 30 -7.00 18.37 -0.60
C PRO A 30 -7.10 17.15 -1.52
N ASN A 31 -7.27 15.95 -0.95
CA ASN A 31 -7.27 14.72 -1.73
C ASN A 31 -8.59 14.48 -2.48
N TYR A 32 -9.73 14.88 -1.92
CA TYR A 32 -11.02 14.79 -2.62
C TYR A 32 -11.04 15.62 -3.93
N LYS A 33 -10.44 16.81 -3.91
CA LYS A 33 -10.35 17.69 -5.09
C LYS A 33 -9.38 17.18 -6.17
N THR A 34 -8.54 16.19 -5.87
CA THR A 34 -7.44 15.78 -6.75
C THR A 34 -7.72 14.52 -7.58
N LYS A 35 -8.94 13.96 -7.57
CA LYS A 35 -9.31 12.80 -8.41
C LYS A 35 -8.95 12.97 -9.89
N LYS A 36 -9.18 14.18 -10.45
CA LYS A 36 -8.81 14.51 -11.84
C LYS A 36 -7.30 14.43 -12.08
N LYS A 37 -6.49 14.78 -11.06
CA LYS A 37 -5.02 14.69 -11.13
C LYS A 37 -4.55 13.24 -11.10
N SER A 38 -5.20 12.37 -10.30
CA SER A 38 -4.89 10.94 -10.31
C SER A 38 -5.08 10.32 -11.69
N LYS A 39 -6.16 10.68 -12.40
CA LYS A 39 -6.39 10.22 -13.77
C LYS A 39 -5.30 10.69 -14.76
N LYS A 40 -4.82 11.93 -14.62
CA LYS A 40 -3.70 12.39 -15.43
C LYS A 40 -2.43 11.62 -15.16
N ILE A 41 -2.10 11.39 -13.89
CA ILE A 41 -0.93 10.59 -13.48
C ILE A 41 -1.07 9.14 -13.97
N GLU A 42 -2.28 8.57 -13.90
CA GLU A 42 -2.57 7.25 -14.44
C GLU A 42 -2.19 7.17 -15.93
N ASN A 43 -2.65 8.14 -16.71
CA ASN A 43 -2.35 8.21 -18.12
C ASN A 43 -0.84 8.35 -18.38
N ASP A 44 -0.18 9.28 -17.68
CA ASP A 44 1.27 9.52 -17.84
C ASP A 44 2.11 8.28 -17.49
N ILE A 45 1.66 7.47 -16.52
CA ILE A 45 2.39 6.26 -16.08
C ILE A 45 2.07 5.05 -16.96
N TYR A 46 0.81 4.83 -17.34
CA TYR A 46 0.35 3.57 -17.91
C TYR A 46 -0.01 3.66 -19.40
N GLU A 47 -0.40 4.81 -19.96
CA GLU A 47 -0.75 4.92 -21.39
C GLU A 47 0.47 4.78 -22.32
N ASN A 48 1.68 5.09 -21.85
CA ASN A 48 2.91 4.83 -22.58
C ASN A 48 3.25 3.33 -22.66
N PHE A 49 2.52 2.46 -21.95
CA PHE A 49 2.61 1.00 -22.01
C PHE A 49 1.39 0.45 -22.72
N LYS A 50 1.33 0.53 -24.05
CA LYS A 50 0.23 -0.01 -24.89
C LYS A 50 -0.03 -1.51 -24.73
N SER A 51 0.72 -2.20 -23.88
CA SER A 51 0.70 -3.66 -23.70
C SER A 51 0.47 -4.09 -22.23
N ILE A 52 -0.12 -3.24 -21.38
CA ILE A 52 -0.36 -3.63 -20.00
C ILE A 52 -1.77 -4.20 -19.85
N ASN A 53 -1.88 -5.43 -19.35
CA ASN A 53 -3.12 -6.13 -19.08
C ASN A 53 -3.52 -5.94 -17.62
N TYR A 54 -4.47 -5.05 -17.35
CA TYR A 54 -5.05 -4.88 -16.03
C TYR A 54 -6.56 -5.14 -16.06
N ASN A 55 -7.04 -6.00 -15.17
CA ASN A 55 -8.46 -6.22 -14.97
C ASN A 55 -9.08 -5.15 -14.07
N GLU A 56 -8.31 -4.67 -13.07
CA GLU A 56 -8.82 -3.75 -12.04
C GLU A 56 -8.01 -2.46 -11.94
N LYS A 57 -8.67 -1.40 -11.49
CA LYS A 57 -8.09 -0.05 -11.36
C LYS A 57 -8.07 0.47 -9.93
N TRP A 58 -8.12 -0.41 -8.93
CA TRP A 58 -8.24 -0.02 -7.52
C TRP A 58 -7.13 0.95 -7.08
N PHE A 59 -5.90 0.62 -7.37
CA PHE A 59 -4.73 1.42 -7.04
C PHE A 59 -4.77 2.85 -7.62
N CYS A 60 -5.37 3.06 -8.79
CA CYS A 60 -5.35 4.35 -9.50
C CYS A 60 -6.01 5.50 -8.73
N ASN A 61 -6.93 5.22 -7.83
CA ASN A 61 -7.59 6.24 -7.02
C ASN A 61 -6.64 6.96 -6.05
N ASN A 62 -5.52 6.33 -5.69
CA ASN A 62 -4.57 6.81 -4.70
C ASN A 62 -3.31 7.47 -5.31
N LEU A 63 -3.14 7.42 -6.64
CA LEU A 63 -1.94 7.88 -7.34
C LEU A 63 -1.53 9.32 -6.99
N ASN A 64 -2.47 10.26 -7.00
CA ASN A 64 -2.12 11.65 -6.66
C ASN A 64 -1.68 11.81 -5.20
N TYR A 65 -2.30 11.07 -4.28
CA TYR A 65 -1.94 11.11 -2.87
C TYR A 65 -0.50 10.60 -2.67
N LEU A 66 -0.16 9.47 -3.25
CA LEU A 66 1.19 8.91 -3.20
C LEU A 66 2.21 9.84 -3.87
N THR A 67 1.92 10.33 -5.09
CA THR A 67 2.80 11.23 -5.83
C THR A 67 3.13 12.50 -5.05
N VAL A 68 2.14 13.13 -4.42
CA VAL A 68 2.34 14.34 -3.62
C VAL A 68 3.18 14.05 -2.38
N ASN A 69 2.93 12.94 -1.69
CA ASN A 69 3.67 12.59 -0.48
C ASN A 69 5.12 12.18 -0.77
N PHE A 70 5.39 11.60 -1.94
CA PHE A 70 6.73 11.15 -2.34
C PHE A 70 7.48 12.13 -3.24
N LYS A 71 6.88 13.26 -3.62
CA LYS A 71 7.50 14.25 -4.53
C LYS A 71 8.90 14.72 -4.10
N THR A 72 9.13 14.84 -2.81
CA THR A 72 10.40 15.30 -2.23
C THR A 72 11.26 14.18 -1.66
N VAL A 73 10.74 12.94 -1.69
CA VAL A 73 11.47 11.79 -1.17
C VAL A 73 12.50 11.35 -2.20
N LYS A 74 13.74 11.23 -1.75
CA LYS A 74 14.89 10.81 -2.56
C LYS A 74 15.56 9.61 -1.89
N ASN A 75 16.45 8.96 -2.64
CA ASN A 75 17.30 7.88 -2.12
C ASN A 75 16.57 6.60 -1.68
N VAL A 76 15.37 6.34 -2.21
CA VAL A 76 14.75 5.02 -2.09
C VAL A 76 15.47 4.07 -3.04
N LYS A 77 16.11 3.02 -2.49
CA LYS A 77 16.88 2.01 -3.25
C LYS A 77 16.24 0.63 -3.20
N LYS A 78 15.69 0.25 -2.07
CA LYS A 78 15.08 -1.07 -1.85
C LYS A 78 13.63 -0.90 -1.42
N ILE A 79 12.75 -1.46 -2.21
CA ILE A 79 11.30 -1.44 -1.98
C ILE A 79 10.82 -2.86 -1.72
N LEU A 80 9.91 -3.02 -0.76
CA LEU A 80 9.15 -4.25 -0.54
C LEU A 80 7.67 -3.95 -0.79
N GLU A 81 7.02 -4.84 -1.50
CA GLU A 81 5.58 -4.84 -1.69
C GLU A 81 4.99 -6.16 -1.22
N ILE A 82 3.99 -6.08 -0.35
CA ILE A 82 3.18 -7.21 0.11
C ILE A 82 1.80 -7.08 -0.52
N GLY A 83 1.42 -8.04 -1.35
CA GLY A 83 0.23 -7.96 -2.20
C GLY A 83 0.53 -7.19 -3.49
N SER A 84 0.88 -7.90 -4.55
CA SER A 84 1.32 -7.28 -5.81
C SER A 84 0.29 -7.39 -6.94
N TYR A 85 -0.65 -8.32 -6.80
CA TYR A 85 -1.75 -8.55 -7.76
C TYR A 85 -1.26 -8.56 -9.22
N GLU A 86 -1.61 -7.59 -10.06
CA GLU A 86 -1.18 -7.47 -11.46
C GLU A 86 0.04 -6.55 -11.66
N GLY A 87 0.72 -6.12 -10.57
CA GLY A 87 1.97 -5.34 -10.59
C GLY A 87 1.81 -3.85 -10.85
N ARG A 88 0.60 -3.29 -10.74
CA ARG A 88 0.33 -1.88 -11.01
C ARG A 88 1.07 -0.94 -10.05
N SER A 89 1.01 -1.23 -8.77
CA SER A 89 1.69 -0.49 -7.69
C SER A 89 3.21 -0.63 -7.81
N ALA A 90 3.71 -1.84 -8.08
CA ALA A 90 5.14 -2.08 -8.30
C ALA A 90 5.71 -1.19 -9.42
N ILE A 91 5.04 -1.12 -10.57
CA ILE A 91 5.43 -0.26 -11.69
C ILE A 91 5.39 1.22 -11.31
N PHE A 92 4.36 1.66 -10.55
CA PHE A 92 4.29 3.02 -10.05
C PHE A 92 5.50 3.38 -9.19
N PHE A 93 5.87 2.52 -8.22
CA PHE A 93 7.01 2.77 -7.36
C PHE A 93 8.33 2.81 -8.13
N LEU A 94 8.57 1.86 -9.04
CA LEU A 94 9.78 1.85 -9.87
C LEU A 94 9.90 3.08 -10.78
N LYS A 95 8.80 3.63 -11.26
CA LYS A 95 8.80 4.87 -12.04
C LYS A 95 9.04 6.12 -11.20
N ASN A 96 8.52 6.16 -9.98
CA ASN A 96 8.76 7.26 -9.06
C ASN A 96 10.18 7.24 -8.47
N PHE A 97 10.77 6.06 -8.34
CA PHE A 97 12.10 5.82 -7.78
C PHE A 97 12.98 5.06 -8.77
N SER A 98 13.38 5.73 -9.85
CA SER A 98 14.06 5.11 -11.01
C SER A 98 15.37 4.38 -10.69
N ASN A 99 15.99 4.68 -9.53
CA ASN A 99 17.24 4.03 -9.08
C ASN A 99 16.96 2.97 -7.99
N SER A 100 15.77 2.41 -7.93
CA SER A 100 15.37 1.40 -6.96
C SER A 100 15.18 0.03 -7.58
N ASN A 101 15.20 -1.00 -6.72
CA ASN A 101 14.65 -2.31 -7.03
C ASN A 101 13.52 -2.64 -6.06
N ILE A 102 12.62 -3.52 -6.49
CA ILE A 102 11.45 -3.92 -5.71
C ILE A 102 11.37 -5.43 -5.57
N SER A 103 11.07 -5.88 -4.34
CA SER A 103 10.69 -7.26 -4.02
C SER A 103 9.17 -7.31 -3.92
N CYS A 104 8.52 -8.06 -4.81
CA CYS A 104 7.07 -8.25 -4.86
C CYS A 104 6.71 -9.60 -4.26
N VAL A 105 5.97 -9.59 -3.17
CA VAL A 105 5.54 -10.79 -2.44
C VAL A 105 4.03 -10.94 -2.56
N ASP A 106 3.59 -12.03 -3.15
CA ASP A 106 2.17 -12.37 -3.29
C ASP A 106 2.02 -13.90 -3.38
N THR A 107 0.91 -14.41 -2.95
CA THR A 107 0.56 -15.84 -3.12
C THR A 107 0.00 -16.12 -4.50
N TRP A 108 -0.61 -15.12 -5.14
CA TRP A 108 -1.49 -15.21 -6.32
C TRP A 108 -2.58 -16.29 -6.13
N SER A 109 -3.08 -16.39 -4.90
CA SER A 109 -4.18 -17.28 -4.52
C SER A 109 -5.41 -16.55 -3.99
N GLY A 110 -5.25 -15.24 -3.73
CA GLY A 110 -6.28 -14.36 -3.18
C GLY A 110 -6.49 -14.48 -1.67
N SER A 111 -7.47 -13.75 -1.19
CA SER A 111 -7.97 -13.74 0.19
C SER A 111 -9.49 -13.96 0.20
N ASP A 112 -10.10 -14.04 1.38
CA ASP A 112 -11.53 -14.35 1.59
C ASP A 112 -12.50 -13.43 0.81
N GLU A 113 -12.06 -12.26 0.42
CA GLU A 113 -12.86 -11.27 -0.32
C GLU A 113 -12.92 -11.51 -1.83
N HIS A 114 -12.01 -12.33 -2.36
CA HIS A 114 -11.85 -12.56 -3.80
C HIS A 114 -12.67 -13.74 -4.31
N ASN A 115 -13.98 -13.65 -4.17
CA ASN A 115 -14.89 -14.66 -4.75
C ASN A 115 -14.93 -14.49 -6.28
N SER A 116 -14.63 -15.54 -7.03
CA SER A 116 -14.73 -15.60 -8.50
C SER A 116 -13.57 -14.95 -9.29
N VAL A 117 -12.42 -14.67 -8.68
CA VAL A 117 -11.24 -14.15 -9.37
C VAL A 117 -10.40 -15.31 -9.92
N ASN A 118 -10.00 -15.21 -11.19
CA ASN A 118 -9.05 -16.15 -11.80
C ASN A 118 -7.61 -15.74 -11.48
N PHE A 119 -7.08 -16.25 -10.37
CA PHE A 119 -5.73 -15.90 -9.90
C PHE A 119 -4.60 -16.37 -10.81
N GLN A 120 -4.80 -17.43 -11.61
CA GLN A 120 -3.82 -17.83 -12.63
C GLN A 120 -3.68 -16.75 -13.71
N LEU A 121 -4.80 -16.12 -14.10
CA LEU A 121 -4.78 -14.99 -15.03
C LEU A 121 -4.12 -13.76 -14.41
N ILE A 122 -4.42 -13.46 -13.15
CA ILE A 122 -3.81 -12.35 -12.41
C ILE A 122 -2.28 -12.51 -12.33
N GLU A 123 -1.80 -13.68 -11.95
CA GLU A 123 -0.36 -13.97 -11.92
C GLU A 123 0.28 -13.83 -13.30
N LYS A 124 -0.36 -14.35 -14.34
CA LYS A 124 0.10 -14.22 -15.73
C LYS A 124 0.16 -12.76 -16.17
N ASN A 125 -0.83 -11.95 -15.80
CA ASN A 125 -0.83 -10.50 -16.03
C ASN A 125 0.31 -9.81 -15.29
N PHE A 126 0.56 -10.18 -14.03
CA PHE A 126 1.71 -9.68 -13.28
C PHE A 126 3.02 -9.95 -14.03
N ASP A 127 3.26 -11.20 -14.42
CA ASP A 127 4.49 -11.58 -15.13
C ASP A 127 4.65 -10.82 -16.45
N PHE A 128 3.55 -10.68 -17.21
CA PHE A 128 3.55 -9.92 -18.46
C PHE A 128 3.83 -8.43 -18.22
N ASN A 129 3.09 -7.80 -17.31
CA ASN A 129 3.19 -6.37 -17.03
C ASN A 129 4.55 -5.95 -16.49
N THR A 130 5.19 -6.83 -15.72
CA THR A 130 6.46 -6.56 -15.03
C THR A 130 7.68 -7.17 -15.74
N SER A 131 7.50 -7.84 -16.88
CA SER A 131 8.54 -8.59 -17.62
C SER A 131 9.80 -7.75 -17.88
N PHE A 132 9.65 -6.50 -18.29
CA PHE A 132 10.78 -5.59 -18.50
C PHE A 132 11.59 -5.38 -17.22
N TYR A 133 10.94 -5.16 -16.08
CA TYR A 133 11.61 -4.91 -14.81
C TYR A 133 12.26 -6.18 -14.26
N GLN A 134 11.62 -7.35 -14.44
CA GLN A 134 12.20 -8.64 -14.06
C GLN A 134 13.46 -8.94 -14.88
N SER A 135 13.41 -8.78 -16.21
CA SER A 135 14.54 -9.04 -17.11
C SER A 135 15.75 -8.12 -16.86
N ASN A 136 15.52 -6.94 -16.29
CA ASN A 136 16.56 -5.98 -15.93
C ASN A 136 16.98 -6.04 -14.45
N ASN A 137 16.57 -7.06 -13.71
CA ASN A 137 16.84 -7.24 -12.27
C ASN A 137 16.36 -6.07 -11.38
N LEU A 138 15.36 -5.31 -11.83
CA LEU A 138 14.75 -4.22 -11.07
C LEU A 138 13.57 -4.69 -10.23
N LEU A 139 13.00 -5.85 -10.55
CA LEU A 139 11.90 -6.49 -9.83
C LEU A 139 12.20 -7.96 -9.58
N THR A 140 12.02 -8.39 -8.33
CA THR A 140 12.10 -9.80 -7.94
C THR A 140 10.72 -10.26 -7.46
N LYS A 141 10.19 -11.31 -8.08
CA LYS A 141 8.93 -11.95 -7.71
C LYS A 141 9.17 -13.02 -6.65
N TYR A 142 8.37 -12.98 -5.57
CA TYR A 142 8.32 -13.99 -4.51
C TYR A 142 6.90 -14.55 -4.41
N LYS A 143 6.66 -15.73 -5.00
CA LYS A 143 5.36 -16.42 -4.90
C LYS A 143 5.29 -17.20 -3.60
N MET A 144 4.92 -16.52 -2.52
CA MET A 144 4.78 -17.08 -1.18
C MET A 144 3.94 -16.17 -0.29
N THR A 145 3.61 -16.65 0.91
CA THR A 145 2.97 -15.79 1.93
C THR A 145 3.95 -14.73 2.44
N SER A 146 3.44 -13.59 2.90
CA SER A 146 4.26 -12.58 3.59
C SER A 146 4.96 -13.17 4.82
N ASN A 147 4.28 -14.04 5.57
CA ASN A 147 4.85 -14.72 6.72
C ASN A 147 6.09 -15.56 6.37
N ASP A 148 6.05 -16.29 5.26
CA ASP A 148 7.18 -17.11 4.82
C ASP A 148 8.29 -16.25 4.23
N PHE A 149 7.95 -15.14 3.59
CA PHE A 149 8.94 -14.17 3.13
C PHE A 149 9.70 -13.56 4.30
N PHE A 150 9.02 -13.05 5.32
CA PHE A 150 9.67 -12.43 6.47
C PHE A 150 10.53 -13.40 7.27
N LYS A 151 10.17 -14.69 7.37
CA LYS A 151 11.01 -15.72 8.01
C LYS A 151 12.35 -15.93 7.30
N LYS A 152 12.41 -15.72 5.99
CA LYS A 152 13.60 -15.95 5.15
C LYS A 152 14.35 -14.67 4.81
N ASN A 153 13.74 -13.50 5.06
CA ASN A 153 14.29 -12.22 4.67
C ASN A 153 15.37 -11.73 5.63
N ASP A 154 16.53 -11.41 5.08
CA ASP A 154 17.68 -10.81 5.77
C ASP A 154 17.92 -9.35 5.36
N LYS A 155 17.05 -8.78 4.53
CA LYS A 155 17.24 -7.45 3.94
C LYS A 155 16.43 -6.40 4.68
N TYR A 156 16.93 -5.15 4.63
CA TYR A 156 16.22 -3.95 5.09
C TYR A 156 15.79 -3.10 3.89
N PHE A 157 14.63 -2.42 4.03
CA PHE A 157 13.99 -1.68 2.96
C PHE A 157 13.89 -0.18 3.29
N ASP A 158 13.94 0.65 2.24
CA ASP A 158 13.75 2.10 2.35
C ASP A 158 12.28 2.48 2.26
N LEU A 159 11.48 1.68 1.55
CA LEU A 159 10.04 1.83 1.42
C LEU A 159 9.37 0.45 1.43
N ILE A 160 8.30 0.32 2.21
CA ILE A 160 7.47 -0.89 2.23
C ILE A 160 6.02 -0.49 1.96
N TYR A 161 5.37 -1.17 1.02
CA TYR A 161 3.95 -1.03 0.70
C TYR A 161 3.23 -2.32 1.08
N VAL A 162 2.21 -2.21 1.92
CA VAL A 162 1.42 -3.34 2.42
C VAL A 162 -0.01 -3.20 1.89
N ASP A 163 -0.39 -4.14 1.03
CA ASP A 163 -1.67 -4.21 0.32
C ASP A 163 -2.06 -5.68 0.07
N GLY A 164 -1.88 -6.53 1.09
CA GLY A 164 -2.13 -7.97 1.01
C GLY A 164 -3.51 -8.38 1.53
N ASP A 165 -3.56 -9.32 2.46
CA ASP A 165 -4.80 -9.71 3.13
C ASP A 165 -5.28 -8.59 4.06
N HIS A 166 -6.55 -8.19 3.93
CA HIS A 166 -7.13 -7.06 4.66
C HIS A 166 -7.78 -7.45 6.00
N SER A 167 -7.62 -8.69 6.45
CA SER A 167 -8.04 -9.08 7.79
C SER A 167 -7.18 -8.38 8.85
N SER A 168 -7.81 -7.94 9.94
CA SER A 168 -7.12 -7.26 11.06
C SER A 168 -5.91 -8.04 11.56
N ASP A 169 -6.00 -9.36 11.61
CA ASP A 169 -4.95 -10.22 12.14
C ASP A 169 -3.73 -10.27 11.19
N GLN A 170 -3.97 -10.43 9.87
CA GLN A 170 -2.86 -10.47 8.91
C GLN A 170 -2.23 -9.08 8.73
N VAL A 171 -3.05 -8.02 8.66
CA VAL A 171 -2.54 -6.63 8.63
C VAL A 171 -1.64 -6.34 9.83
N LYS A 172 -2.00 -6.79 11.04
CA LYS A 172 -1.17 -6.64 12.23
C LYS A 172 0.18 -7.33 12.08
N ILE A 173 0.19 -8.56 11.57
CA ILE A 173 1.41 -9.36 11.36
C ILE A 173 2.31 -8.69 10.32
N ASP A 174 1.76 -8.32 9.16
CA ASP A 174 2.50 -7.69 8.07
C ASP A 174 3.08 -6.33 8.48
N LEU A 175 2.31 -5.55 9.25
CA LEU A 175 2.72 -4.27 9.77
C LEU A 175 3.92 -4.38 10.73
N ILE A 176 3.85 -5.31 11.71
CA ILE A 176 4.94 -5.52 12.67
C ILE A 176 6.20 -6.02 11.96
N ASN A 177 6.07 -7.01 11.08
CA ASN A 177 7.19 -7.56 10.33
C ASN A 177 7.81 -6.51 9.40
N SER A 178 6.99 -5.73 8.69
CA SER A 178 7.43 -4.63 7.85
C SER A 178 8.20 -3.57 8.64
N TRP A 179 7.71 -3.20 9.82
CA TRP A 179 8.38 -2.24 10.69
C TRP A 179 9.77 -2.70 11.15
N ASN A 180 9.91 -3.99 11.44
CA ASN A 180 11.18 -4.57 11.86
C ASN A 180 12.26 -4.51 10.77
N VAL A 181 11.86 -4.66 9.50
CA VAL A 181 12.79 -4.63 8.35
C VAL A 181 12.81 -3.28 7.62
N LEU A 182 12.06 -2.29 8.11
CA LEU A 182 12.10 -0.92 7.62
C LEU A 182 13.29 -0.18 8.22
N LYS A 183 14.10 0.45 7.39
CA LYS A 183 15.22 1.31 7.82
C LYS A 183 14.71 2.54 8.58
N ASN A 184 15.55 3.11 9.45
CA ASN A 184 15.33 4.45 9.97
C ASN A 184 15.31 5.46 8.81
N GLY A 185 14.40 6.44 8.88
CA GLY A 185 14.09 7.36 7.78
C GLY A 185 13.25 6.75 6.65
N GLY A 186 13.00 5.44 6.67
CA GLY A 186 12.21 4.73 5.67
C GLY A 186 10.71 4.98 5.78
N PHE A 187 9.98 4.61 4.72
CA PHE A 187 8.54 4.84 4.61
C PHE A 187 7.76 3.52 4.61
N LEU A 188 6.75 3.43 5.47
CA LEU A 188 5.75 2.37 5.48
C LEU A 188 4.43 2.94 4.94
N VAL A 189 3.91 2.34 3.89
CA VAL A 189 2.60 2.66 3.31
C VAL A 189 1.67 1.50 3.56
N LEU A 190 0.56 1.78 4.21
CA LEU A 190 -0.49 0.79 4.52
C LEU A 190 -1.71 1.14 3.69
N ASP A 191 -2.08 0.27 2.76
CA ASP A 191 -3.28 0.49 1.95
C ASP A 191 -4.55 0.12 2.73
N ASP A 192 -5.66 0.39 2.13
CA ASP A 192 -6.99 0.03 2.58
C ASP A 192 -7.37 0.42 4.02
N TYR A 193 -6.74 1.50 4.55
CA TYR A 193 -7.08 2.03 5.86
C TYR A 193 -8.58 2.37 6.01
N MET A 194 -9.25 2.81 4.95
CA MET A 194 -10.68 3.12 4.92
C MET A 194 -11.52 2.01 4.25
N TRP A 195 -10.98 0.80 4.18
CA TRP A 195 -11.69 -0.36 3.69
C TRP A 195 -12.50 -1.01 4.83
N TRP A 196 -13.77 -1.30 4.57
CA TRP A 196 -14.74 -1.72 5.58
C TRP A 196 -15.58 -2.88 5.04
N TYR A 197 -14.98 -4.02 4.97
CA TYR A 197 -15.62 -5.26 4.49
C TYR A 197 -16.31 -6.02 5.62
N TYR A 198 -15.61 -6.22 6.73
CA TYR A 198 -16.14 -6.96 7.85
C TYR A 198 -17.18 -6.14 8.62
N LYS A 199 -18.32 -6.80 8.99
CA LYS A 199 -19.40 -6.19 9.79
C LYS A 199 -18.91 -5.76 11.17
N ASP A 200 -18.05 -6.58 11.78
CA ASP A 200 -17.30 -6.17 12.96
C ASP A 200 -16.20 -5.19 12.54
N TYR A 201 -16.36 -3.94 12.90
CA TYR A 201 -15.42 -2.89 12.51
C TYR A 201 -14.01 -3.12 13.01
N LYS A 202 -13.83 -3.85 14.14
CA LYS A 202 -12.51 -4.18 14.70
C LYS A 202 -11.72 -5.16 13.83
N LYS A 203 -12.38 -5.91 12.95
CA LYS A 203 -11.76 -6.86 12.04
C LYS A 203 -11.22 -6.23 10.74
N ASN A 204 -11.41 -4.92 10.56
CA ASN A 204 -10.92 -4.19 9.39
C ASN A 204 -9.50 -3.62 9.60
N PRO A 205 -8.76 -3.26 8.53
CA PRO A 205 -7.35 -2.84 8.59
C PRO A 205 -7.07 -1.64 9.51
N SER A 206 -8.01 -0.71 9.63
CA SER A 206 -7.85 0.49 10.45
C SER A 206 -7.61 0.20 11.94
N THR A 207 -8.10 -0.90 12.48
CA THR A 207 -7.93 -1.25 13.91
C THR A 207 -6.46 -1.55 14.26
N PRO A 208 -5.77 -2.53 13.63
CA PRO A 208 -4.38 -2.79 13.93
C PRO A 208 -3.47 -1.62 13.57
N ILE A 209 -3.78 -0.87 12.49
CA ILE A 209 -3.02 0.31 12.10
C ILE A 209 -3.08 1.40 13.17
N ASN A 210 -4.27 1.68 13.73
CA ASN A 210 -4.42 2.67 14.80
C ASN A 210 -3.69 2.28 16.09
N ASN A 211 -3.76 1.01 16.47
CA ASN A 211 -3.06 0.49 17.64
C ASN A 211 -1.55 0.64 17.47
N PHE A 212 -1.03 0.23 16.32
CA PHE A 212 0.38 0.37 16.00
C PHE A 212 0.86 1.83 16.04
N ILE A 213 0.12 2.76 15.42
CA ILE A 213 0.47 4.19 15.44
C ILE A 213 0.52 4.71 16.88
N LYS A 214 -0.47 4.33 17.71
CA LYS A 214 -0.50 4.72 19.11
C LYS A 214 0.71 4.21 19.90
N GLU A 215 1.06 2.94 19.71
CA GLU A 215 2.16 2.29 20.41
C GLU A 215 3.54 2.80 19.98
N ASN A 216 3.66 3.23 18.72
CA ASN A 216 4.93 3.61 18.11
C ASN A 216 5.07 5.12 17.83
N ILE A 217 4.22 5.96 18.40
CA ILE A 217 4.16 7.39 18.06
C ILE A 217 5.49 8.13 18.21
N LEU A 218 6.32 7.75 19.19
CA LEU A 218 7.63 8.33 19.42
C LEU A 218 8.68 7.92 18.37
N ASN A 219 8.43 6.84 17.62
CA ASN A 219 9.30 6.33 16.56
C ASN A 219 8.80 6.74 15.16
N ILE A 220 7.83 7.66 15.08
CA ILE A 220 7.23 8.15 13.85
C ILE A 220 7.58 9.61 13.66
N SER A 221 8.40 9.93 12.64
CA SER A 221 8.78 11.30 12.29
C SER A 221 7.74 11.99 11.38
N LYS A 222 6.99 11.22 10.59
CA LYS A 222 5.91 11.73 9.72
C LYS A 222 4.75 10.74 9.69
N LEU A 223 3.53 11.28 9.81
CA LEU A 223 2.28 10.54 9.66
C LEU A 223 1.36 11.29 8.69
N THR A 224 0.85 10.59 7.69
CA THR A 224 -0.17 11.14 6.78
C THR A 224 -1.28 10.10 6.61
N VAL A 225 -2.52 10.48 6.88
CA VAL A 225 -3.68 9.57 6.91
C VAL A 225 -4.72 10.02 5.89
N TRP A 226 -5.12 9.10 5.02
CA TRP A 226 -6.19 9.24 4.03
C TRP A 226 -6.87 7.88 3.84
N HIS A 227 -7.08 7.41 2.61
CA HIS A 227 -7.46 6.03 2.31
C HIS A 227 -6.31 5.06 2.54
N GLN A 228 -5.11 5.60 2.46
CA GLN A 228 -3.84 4.95 2.83
C GLN A 228 -3.22 5.70 4.01
N VAL A 229 -2.41 5.00 4.78
CA VAL A 229 -1.58 5.60 5.83
C VAL A 229 -0.13 5.54 5.41
N ILE A 230 0.55 6.68 5.45
CA ILE A 230 1.98 6.79 5.18
C ILE A 230 2.68 7.17 6.49
N ILE A 231 3.61 6.33 6.91
CA ILE A 231 4.41 6.50 8.13
C ILE A 231 5.87 6.60 7.72
N GLN A 232 6.59 7.58 8.25
CA GLN A 232 8.05 7.62 8.18
C GLN A 232 8.63 7.24 9.54
N LYS A 233 9.50 6.25 9.57
CA LYS A 233 10.23 5.82 10.76
C LYS A 233 11.29 6.86 11.13
N THR A 234 11.49 7.08 12.42
CA THR A 234 12.53 7.98 12.95
C THR A 234 13.92 7.47 12.60
#